data_eeb6da26ae951f9e257d3524a4515d51
#
_entry.id   eeb6da26ae951f9e257d3524a4515d51
#
_cell.length_a   1.000
_cell.length_b   1.000
_cell.length_c   1.000
_cell.angle_alpha   90.00
_cell.angle_beta   90.00
_cell.angle_gamma   90.00
#
_symmetry.space_group_name_H-M   'P 1'
#
loop_
_entity.id
_entity.type
_entity.pdbx_description
1 polymer ?
#
loop_
_entity_poly.entity_id
_entity_poly.type
_entity_poly.pdbx_seq_one_letter_code
_entity_poly.pdbx_strand_id
1 'polypeptide(L)'
;MEIQAAFFLNPMFFRFCASHCTVKFLHKLLNHHGLVLPVPLRNNETEIGEIAMEQMELKKLQILSAKIRIDILEMLVHCGQGHLGGAMSLVETMAVLYGKQLHVDPKNPQLEDRDMVVLSKGHAGPVWYATLAECGYFPKEWLFTLNQGGTKLPSHPDRTKTPGVDMTTGSLGQGTSSAAGIATGQRMKGSKRYTYLMVGDGELNEGQCWEAFQYIAANRLNNCIVIIDDNKRQLDGYTKDVLNPFSIPDKMKAFGFHTEVVKGQDIEAIDAAIDRAKAVKDQAVCIVLDSIKGAGVKYFEDMVSNHSVKFNNDEVIGEEKKAVENLQAWIEKEEPSCLS
;
A
#
# COMPACT_ATOMS: atom_id res chain seq x y z
N MET A 1 -44.88 -39.73 9.50
CA MET A 1 -43.77 -40.23 8.66
C MET A 1 -43.09 -38.99 8.08
N GLU A 2 -42.07 -38.53 8.79
CA GLU A 2 -41.30 -37.33 8.46
C GLU A 2 -40.21 -37.70 7.45
N ILE A 3 -40.11 -36.93 6.38
CA ILE A 3 -38.96 -36.98 5.47
C ILE A 3 -38.18 -35.69 5.71
N GLN A 4 -37.13 -35.80 6.52
CA GLN A 4 -36.05 -34.78 6.57
C GLN A 4 -35.16 -34.96 5.34
N ALA A 5 -35.19 -34.02 4.42
CA ALA A 5 -34.21 -33.89 3.36
C ALA A 5 -33.24 -32.77 3.71
N ALA A 6 -32.08 -33.11 4.22
CA ALA A 6 -30.96 -32.21 4.40
C ALA A 6 -30.29 -31.95 3.04
N PHE A 7 -30.42 -30.73 2.52
CA PHE A 7 -29.62 -30.27 1.37
C PHE A 7 -28.36 -29.54 1.88
N PHE A 8 -27.26 -30.24 1.86
CA PHE A 8 -25.93 -29.65 1.87
C PHE A 8 -25.63 -29.09 0.48
N LEU A 9 -25.72 -27.79 0.29
CA LEU A 9 -25.29 -27.12 -0.93
C LEU A 9 -23.82 -26.69 -0.77
N ASN A 10 -22.98 -27.34 -1.58
CA ASN A 10 -21.56 -27.04 -1.70
C ASN A 10 -21.37 -25.67 -2.39
N PRO A 11 -20.57 -24.72 -1.84
CA PRO A 11 -20.37 -23.39 -2.42
C PRO A 11 -19.72 -23.35 -3.80
N MET A 12 -19.21 -24.47 -4.27
CA MET A 12 -18.50 -24.56 -5.56
C MET A 12 -19.42 -24.61 -6.81
N PHE A 13 -20.73 -24.74 -6.65
CA PHE A 13 -21.66 -24.87 -7.78
C PHE A 13 -22.24 -23.55 -8.31
N PHE A 14 -22.03 -22.42 -7.61
CA PHE A 14 -22.62 -21.14 -8.00
C PHE A 14 -21.75 -20.29 -8.94
N ARG A 15 -20.57 -20.76 -9.36
CA ARG A 15 -19.66 -19.97 -10.22
C ARG A 15 -19.83 -20.17 -11.74
N PHE A 16 -20.75 -20.99 -12.21
CA PHE A 16 -20.86 -21.30 -13.65
C PHE A 16 -22.29 -21.40 -14.16
N CYS A 17 -23.14 -20.42 -14.02
CA CYS A 17 -24.29 -20.21 -14.91
C CYS A 17 -25.11 -18.97 -14.49
N ALA A 18 -24.61 -17.79 -14.78
CA ALA A 18 -25.42 -16.56 -14.72
C ALA A 18 -25.87 -16.17 -16.13
N SER A 19 -26.76 -16.96 -16.74
CA SER A 19 -27.54 -16.47 -17.87
C SER A 19 -28.88 -15.93 -17.34
N HIS A 20 -29.25 -14.75 -17.80
CA HIS A 20 -30.47 -14.00 -17.45
C HIS A 20 -31.78 -14.83 -17.49
N CYS A 21 -31.78 -15.99 -18.17
CA CYS A 21 -32.92 -16.89 -18.28
C CYS A 21 -33.14 -17.77 -17.05
N THR A 22 -32.07 -18.14 -16.35
CA THR A 22 -32.15 -19.13 -15.24
C THR A 22 -32.70 -18.48 -13.96
N VAL A 23 -32.37 -17.20 -13.71
CA VAL A 23 -32.88 -16.48 -12.52
C VAL A 23 -34.36 -16.16 -12.64
N LYS A 24 -34.83 -15.77 -13.82
CA LYS A 24 -36.27 -15.54 -14.07
C LYS A 24 -37.11 -16.81 -13.96
N PHE A 25 -36.55 -17.97 -14.32
CA PHE A 25 -37.21 -19.25 -14.20
C PHE A 25 -37.33 -19.72 -12.76
N LEU A 26 -36.28 -19.56 -11.94
CA LEU A 26 -36.32 -19.86 -10.51
C LEU A 26 -37.30 -18.96 -9.77
N HIS A 27 -37.35 -17.67 -10.09
CA HIS A 27 -38.30 -16.71 -9.46
C HIS A 27 -39.76 -17.07 -9.76
N LYS A 28 -40.05 -17.57 -10.96
CA LYS A 28 -41.39 -18.00 -11.35
C LYS A 28 -41.82 -19.31 -10.65
N LEU A 29 -40.85 -20.21 -10.38
CA LEU A 29 -41.11 -21.47 -9.65
C LEU A 29 -41.33 -21.20 -8.12
N LEU A 30 -40.57 -20.27 -7.52
CA LEU A 30 -40.70 -19.96 -6.09
C LEU A 30 -41.99 -19.21 -5.77
N ASN A 31 -42.46 -18.33 -6.65
CA ASN A 31 -43.74 -17.63 -6.49
C ASN A 31 -44.97 -18.57 -6.57
N HIS A 32 -44.84 -19.72 -7.21
CA HIS A 32 -45.92 -20.72 -7.29
C HIS A 32 -46.12 -21.49 -5.99
N HIS A 33 -45.16 -21.46 -5.06
CA HIS A 33 -45.18 -22.19 -3.78
C HIS A 33 -45.26 -21.30 -2.54
N GLY A 34 -45.57 -20.00 -2.69
CA GLY A 34 -45.86 -19.10 -1.54
C GLY A 34 -44.65 -18.79 -0.66
N LEU A 35 -43.41 -19.07 -1.11
CA LEU A 35 -42.18 -18.71 -0.40
C LEU A 35 -41.72 -17.31 -0.83
N VAL A 36 -42.04 -16.32 -0.04
CA VAL A 36 -41.55 -14.95 -0.18
C VAL A 36 -40.21 -14.87 0.53
N LEU A 37 -39.09 -14.80 -0.23
CA LEU A 37 -37.80 -14.44 0.32
C LEU A 37 -37.73 -12.90 0.47
N PRO A 38 -37.44 -12.36 1.64
CA PRO A 38 -37.28 -10.91 1.84
C PRO A 38 -35.86 -10.48 1.43
N VAL A 39 -35.53 -10.58 0.15
CA VAL A 39 -34.32 -9.98 -0.39
C VAL A 39 -34.78 -8.87 -1.34
N PRO A 40 -34.52 -7.59 -1.06
CA PRO A 40 -34.77 -6.55 -2.04
C PRO A 40 -33.86 -6.82 -3.25
N LEU A 41 -34.47 -7.02 -4.42
CA LEU A 41 -33.76 -7.03 -5.69
C LEU A 41 -33.19 -5.62 -5.88
N ARG A 42 -31.91 -5.42 -5.53
CA ARG A 42 -31.14 -4.25 -6.02
C ARG A 42 -31.18 -4.32 -7.55
N ASN A 43 -31.47 -3.19 -8.18
CA ASN A 43 -31.57 -3.11 -9.63
C ASN A 43 -30.24 -3.56 -10.22
N ASN A 44 -30.23 -4.61 -11.06
CA ASN A 44 -29.04 -5.17 -11.71
C ASN A 44 -28.15 -4.11 -12.41
N GLU A 45 -28.76 -3.02 -12.90
CA GLU A 45 -28.05 -1.91 -13.54
C GLU A 45 -27.19 -1.10 -12.58
N THR A 46 -27.66 -0.90 -11.33
CA THR A 46 -26.89 -0.19 -10.28
C THR A 46 -25.70 -1.05 -9.83
N GLU A 47 -25.91 -2.35 -9.62
CA GLU A 47 -24.87 -3.29 -9.21
C GLU A 47 -23.80 -3.46 -10.30
N ILE A 48 -24.19 -3.55 -11.57
CA ILE A 48 -23.25 -3.60 -12.70
C ILE A 48 -22.47 -2.29 -12.81
N GLY A 49 -23.10 -1.15 -12.60
CA GLY A 49 -22.46 0.15 -12.57
C GLY A 49 -21.45 0.32 -11.42
N GLU A 50 -21.80 -0.15 -10.22
CA GLU A 50 -20.91 -0.16 -9.04
C GLU A 50 -19.68 -1.05 -9.30
N ILE A 51 -19.85 -2.27 -9.81
CA ILE A 51 -18.75 -3.19 -10.15
C ILE A 51 -17.84 -2.59 -11.22
N ALA A 52 -18.41 -1.96 -12.24
CA ALA A 52 -17.62 -1.32 -13.30
C ALA A 52 -16.79 -0.13 -12.78
N MET A 53 -17.35 0.66 -11.84
CA MET A 53 -16.61 1.76 -11.19
C MET A 53 -15.47 1.25 -10.31
N GLU A 54 -15.69 0.19 -9.54
CA GLU A 54 -14.66 -0.46 -8.72
C GLU A 54 -13.51 -0.99 -9.59
N GLN A 55 -13.83 -1.64 -10.71
CA GLN A 55 -12.83 -2.15 -11.66
C GLN A 55 -12.01 -1.02 -12.31
N MET A 56 -12.65 0.09 -12.64
CA MET A 56 -11.97 1.26 -13.21
C MET A 56 -11.04 1.92 -12.18
N GLU A 57 -11.47 2.03 -10.93
CA GLU A 57 -10.65 2.57 -9.84
C GLU A 57 -9.42 1.70 -9.60
N LEU A 58 -9.60 0.37 -9.50
CA LEU A 58 -8.50 -0.59 -9.41
C LEU A 58 -7.50 -0.42 -10.55
N LYS A 59 -7.99 -0.30 -11.79
CA LYS A 59 -7.14 -0.10 -12.97
C LYS A 59 -6.32 1.19 -12.88
N LYS A 60 -6.90 2.29 -12.42
CA LYS A 60 -6.18 3.55 -12.19
C LYS A 60 -5.06 3.39 -11.15
N LEU A 61 -5.30 2.67 -10.08
CA LEU A 61 -4.29 2.39 -9.06
C LEU A 61 -3.16 1.49 -9.61
N GLN A 62 -3.49 0.51 -10.43
CA GLN A 62 -2.50 -0.33 -11.12
C GLN A 62 -1.61 0.49 -12.06
N ILE A 63 -2.21 1.41 -12.84
CA ILE A 63 -1.48 2.31 -13.74
C ILE A 63 -0.59 3.25 -12.92
N LEU A 64 -1.10 3.81 -11.83
CA LEU A 64 -0.30 4.66 -10.93
C LEU A 64 0.88 3.88 -10.35
N SER A 65 0.68 2.63 -9.91
CA SER A 65 1.76 1.76 -9.44
C SER A 65 2.82 1.52 -10.50
N ALA A 66 2.42 1.29 -11.74
CA ALA A 66 3.36 1.12 -12.86
C ALA A 66 4.16 2.40 -13.14
N LYS A 67 3.50 3.57 -13.14
CA LYS A 67 4.16 4.88 -13.33
C LYS A 67 5.17 5.17 -12.20
N ILE A 68 4.77 4.96 -10.94
CA ILE A 68 5.66 5.12 -9.79
C ILE A 68 6.89 4.20 -9.92
N ARG A 69 6.71 2.96 -10.39
CA ARG A 69 7.79 1.99 -10.55
C ARG A 69 8.77 2.43 -11.64
N ILE A 70 8.26 2.94 -12.78
CA ILE A 70 9.10 3.53 -13.84
C ILE A 70 9.92 4.68 -13.28
N ASP A 71 9.28 5.63 -12.60
CA ASP A 71 9.94 6.80 -12.03
C ASP A 71 11.05 6.43 -11.02
N ILE A 72 10.84 5.39 -10.20
CA ILE A 72 11.89 4.87 -9.30
C ILE A 72 13.08 4.37 -10.10
N LEU A 73 12.85 3.57 -11.13
CA LEU A 73 13.89 2.96 -11.95
C LEU A 73 14.71 4.02 -12.67
N GLU A 74 14.07 4.92 -13.41
CA GLU A 74 14.71 5.99 -14.16
C GLU A 74 15.48 6.96 -13.24
N MET A 75 14.89 7.36 -12.12
CA MET A 75 15.52 8.22 -11.12
C MET A 75 16.80 7.60 -10.57
N LEU A 76 16.78 6.30 -10.23
CA LEU A 76 17.93 5.61 -9.63
C LEU A 76 19.03 5.33 -10.66
N VAL A 77 18.66 5.02 -11.91
CA VAL A 77 19.63 4.91 -13.02
C VAL A 77 20.31 6.24 -13.27
N HIS A 78 19.53 7.34 -13.32
CA HIS A 78 20.10 8.68 -13.50
C HIS A 78 21.04 9.08 -12.35
N CYS A 79 20.72 8.71 -11.12
CA CYS A 79 21.57 8.92 -9.95
C CYS A 79 22.81 8.00 -9.94
N GLY A 80 22.79 6.89 -10.69
CA GLY A 80 23.83 5.87 -10.75
C GLY A 80 23.81 4.86 -9.61
N GLN A 81 23.08 5.13 -8.54
CA GLN A 81 22.87 4.20 -7.42
C GLN A 81 21.71 4.66 -6.52
N GLY A 82 21.16 3.73 -5.74
CA GLY A 82 20.23 4.10 -4.66
C GLY A 82 19.44 2.94 -4.07
N HIS A 83 18.61 3.25 -3.09
CA HIS A 83 17.83 2.28 -2.34
C HIS A 83 16.62 1.81 -3.16
N LEU A 84 16.82 0.72 -3.90
CA LEU A 84 15.80 0.20 -4.82
C LEU A 84 14.82 -0.75 -4.10
N GLY A 85 15.34 -1.77 -3.42
CA GLY A 85 14.52 -2.90 -2.98
C GLY A 85 13.38 -2.50 -2.04
N GLY A 86 13.68 -1.68 -1.02
CA GLY A 86 12.69 -1.21 -0.05
C GLY A 86 11.76 -0.13 -0.59
N ALA A 87 12.11 0.56 -1.68
CA ALA A 87 11.23 1.45 -2.41
C ALA A 87 10.21 0.65 -3.25
N MET A 88 10.69 -0.33 -4.03
CA MET A 88 9.86 -1.16 -4.90
C MET A 88 8.83 -1.99 -4.14
N SER A 89 9.12 -2.44 -2.91
CA SER A 89 8.19 -3.23 -2.09
C SER A 89 6.95 -2.47 -1.62
N LEU A 90 6.98 -1.12 -1.64
CA LEU A 90 5.88 -0.26 -1.18
C LEU A 90 5.09 0.42 -2.31
N VAL A 91 5.37 0.13 -3.57
CA VAL A 91 4.77 0.85 -4.71
C VAL A 91 3.24 0.75 -4.69
N GLU A 92 2.67 -0.44 -4.50
CA GLU A 92 1.23 -0.66 -4.44
C GLU A 92 0.60 0.06 -3.24
N THR A 93 1.25 0.00 -2.08
CA THR A 93 0.76 0.70 -0.87
C THR A 93 0.74 2.22 -1.08
N MET A 94 1.78 2.79 -1.69
CA MET A 94 1.83 4.23 -1.97
C MET A 94 0.82 4.65 -3.02
N ALA A 95 0.59 3.82 -4.04
CA ALA A 95 -0.45 4.05 -5.05
C ALA A 95 -1.86 4.04 -4.42
N VAL A 96 -2.15 3.07 -3.53
CA VAL A 96 -3.44 3.01 -2.81
C VAL A 96 -3.60 4.22 -1.90
N LEU A 97 -2.57 4.57 -1.12
CA LEU A 97 -2.63 5.71 -0.20
C LEU A 97 -2.90 7.00 -0.96
N TYR A 98 -2.05 7.37 -1.90
CA TYR A 98 -2.13 8.66 -2.61
C TYR A 98 -3.17 8.70 -3.72
N GLY A 99 -3.48 7.56 -4.33
CA GLY A 99 -4.50 7.46 -5.38
C GLY A 99 -5.94 7.40 -4.87
N LYS A 100 -6.15 6.95 -3.60
CA LYS A 100 -7.51 6.73 -3.08
C LYS A 100 -7.70 7.08 -1.61
N GLN A 101 -6.84 6.62 -0.72
CA GLN A 101 -7.13 6.53 0.72
C GLN A 101 -6.87 7.82 1.50
N LEU A 102 -5.90 8.64 1.06
CA LEU A 102 -5.48 9.85 1.78
C LEU A 102 -6.39 11.05 1.52
N HIS A 103 -6.67 11.78 2.55
CA HIS A 103 -7.22 13.13 2.44
C HIS A 103 -6.08 14.15 2.40
N VAL A 104 -5.64 14.49 1.21
CA VAL A 104 -4.53 15.41 0.92
C VAL A 104 -4.85 16.28 -0.30
N ASP A 105 -4.15 17.40 -0.47
CA ASP A 105 -4.25 18.26 -1.65
C ASP A 105 -2.84 18.57 -2.19
N PRO A 106 -2.46 18.03 -3.36
CA PRO A 106 -1.17 18.33 -3.98
C PRO A 106 -0.92 19.82 -4.25
N LYS A 107 -1.98 20.59 -4.48
CA LYS A 107 -1.91 22.04 -4.71
C LYS A 107 -1.75 22.82 -3.41
N ASN A 108 -2.09 22.21 -2.27
CA ASN A 108 -1.90 22.77 -0.94
C ASN A 108 -1.26 21.73 -0.01
N PRO A 109 0.05 21.40 -0.18
CA PRO A 109 0.75 20.40 0.63
C PRO A 109 0.77 20.70 2.13
N GLN A 110 0.43 21.94 2.53
CA GLN A 110 0.36 22.38 3.93
C GLN A 110 -1.07 22.47 4.45
N LEU A 111 -2.05 21.85 3.78
CA LEU A 111 -3.43 21.76 4.26
C LEU A 111 -3.44 21.31 5.73
N GLU A 112 -4.02 22.13 6.62
CA GLU A 112 -3.92 21.89 8.08
C GLU A 112 -4.67 20.62 8.50
N ASP A 113 -5.87 20.40 7.95
CA ASP A 113 -6.68 19.20 8.22
C ASP A 113 -6.47 18.16 7.12
N ARG A 114 -5.28 17.57 7.09
CA ARG A 114 -4.93 16.47 6.18
C ARG A 114 -4.48 15.21 6.90
N ASP A 115 -4.52 14.11 6.20
CA ASP A 115 -3.82 12.90 6.62
C ASP A 115 -2.30 13.12 6.57
N MET A 116 -1.57 12.41 7.42
CA MET A 116 -0.11 12.51 7.52
C MET A 116 0.53 11.18 7.18
N VAL A 117 1.61 11.22 6.42
CA VAL A 117 2.39 10.05 6.04
C VAL A 117 3.76 10.10 6.71
N VAL A 118 4.16 9.02 7.37
CA VAL A 118 5.49 8.87 7.97
C VAL A 118 6.14 7.62 7.40
N LEU A 119 7.04 7.80 6.45
CA LEU A 119 7.87 6.73 5.89
C LEU A 119 9.08 6.54 6.82
N SER A 120 8.93 5.73 7.89
CA SER A 120 9.95 5.56 8.92
C SER A 120 11.24 4.95 8.37
N LYS A 121 11.13 3.96 7.47
CA LYS A 121 12.28 3.47 6.67
C LYS A 121 12.65 4.50 5.59
N GLY A 122 13.25 5.61 5.99
CA GLY A 122 13.52 6.76 5.13
C GLY A 122 14.36 6.47 3.90
N HIS A 123 15.14 5.39 3.91
CA HIS A 123 15.87 4.93 2.71
C HIS A 123 14.93 4.52 1.56
N ALA A 124 13.66 4.22 1.81
CA ALA A 124 12.66 4.03 0.77
C ALA A 124 12.14 5.35 0.16
N GLY A 125 12.80 6.49 0.42
CA GLY A 125 12.48 7.81 -0.14
C GLY A 125 12.17 7.83 -1.64
N PRO A 126 12.86 7.07 -2.50
CA PRO A 126 12.55 7.01 -3.92
C PRO A 126 11.10 6.70 -4.25
N VAL A 127 10.42 5.78 -3.54
CA VAL A 127 8.99 5.53 -3.79
C VAL A 127 8.13 6.73 -3.41
N TRP A 128 8.48 7.42 -2.34
CA TRP A 128 7.70 8.60 -1.93
C TRP A 128 7.85 9.75 -2.92
N TYR A 129 9.07 10.00 -3.38
CA TYR A 129 9.32 11.05 -4.39
C TYR A 129 8.62 10.77 -5.71
N ALA A 130 8.70 9.54 -6.22
CA ALA A 130 7.98 9.13 -7.43
C ALA A 130 6.48 9.30 -7.27
N THR A 131 5.91 8.87 -6.14
CA THR A 131 4.48 9.02 -5.85
C THR A 131 4.06 10.48 -5.78
N LEU A 132 4.82 11.33 -5.08
CA LEU A 132 4.52 12.76 -4.97
C LEU A 132 4.60 13.47 -6.33
N ALA A 133 5.56 13.11 -7.18
CA ALA A 133 5.69 13.64 -8.54
C ALA A 133 4.48 13.23 -9.40
N GLU A 134 4.10 11.94 -9.41
CA GLU A 134 2.93 11.43 -10.14
C GLU A 134 1.62 12.09 -9.66
N CYS A 135 1.51 12.38 -8.37
CA CYS A 135 0.35 13.06 -7.80
C CYS A 135 0.40 14.59 -7.95
N GLY A 136 1.43 15.17 -8.58
CA GLY A 136 1.49 16.59 -8.93
C GLY A 136 1.92 17.54 -7.80
N TYR A 137 2.63 17.05 -6.77
CA TYR A 137 3.22 17.90 -5.73
C TYR A 137 4.39 18.75 -6.23
N PHE A 138 5.12 18.25 -7.22
CA PHE A 138 6.22 18.95 -7.88
C PHE A 138 6.48 18.36 -9.28
N PRO A 139 7.22 19.08 -10.16
CA PRO A 139 7.53 18.61 -11.51
C PRO A 139 8.36 17.32 -11.51
N LYS A 140 8.04 16.38 -12.42
CA LYS A 140 8.75 15.08 -12.53
C LYS A 140 10.25 15.23 -12.77
N GLU A 141 10.67 16.30 -13.43
CA GLU A 141 12.08 16.60 -13.71
C GLU A 141 12.92 16.69 -12.42
N TRP A 142 12.30 16.98 -11.26
CA TRP A 142 13.01 16.97 -9.99
C TRP A 142 13.54 15.59 -9.61
N LEU A 143 12.90 14.51 -10.06
CA LEU A 143 13.33 13.14 -9.78
C LEU A 143 14.79 12.91 -10.22
N PHE A 144 15.19 13.53 -11.32
CA PHE A 144 16.56 13.45 -11.85
C PHE A 144 17.57 14.31 -11.08
N THR A 145 17.16 14.98 -10.00
CA THR A 145 18.06 15.71 -9.10
C THR A 145 18.34 14.97 -7.79
N LEU A 146 17.85 13.71 -7.66
CA LEU A 146 18.08 12.90 -6.46
C LEU A 146 19.54 12.92 -6.04
N ASN A 147 19.82 13.20 -4.75
CA ASN A 147 21.16 13.25 -4.17
C ASN A 147 22.15 14.29 -4.74
N GLN A 148 21.72 15.19 -5.62
CA GLN A 148 22.60 16.25 -6.10
C GLN A 148 22.73 17.37 -5.07
N GLY A 149 23.84 18.09 -5.11
CA GLY A 149 24.04 19.25 -4.23
C GLY A 149 22.95 20.31 -4.42
N GLY A 150 22.28 20.72 -3.35
CA GLY A 150 21.19 21.69 -3.40
C GLY A 150 19.83 21.16 -3.80
N THR A 151 19.70 19.86 -4.06
CA THR A 151 18.43 19.21 -4.44
C THR A 151 17.35 19.39 -3.38
N LYS A 152 16.10 19.33 -3.82
CA LYS A 152 14.92 19.17 -2.97
C LYS A 152 14.60 17.70 -2.65
N LEU A 153 15.32 16.76 -3.25
CA LEU A 153 15.13 15.31 -3.10
C LEU A 153 16.40 14.67 -2.52
N PRO A 154 16.68 14.82 -1.22
CA PRO A 154 17.81 14.16 -0.58
C PRO A 154 17.61 12.65 -0.50
N SER A 155 18.67 11.89 -0.19
CA SER A 155 18.62 10.42 -0.10
C SER A 155 17.53 9.89 0.84
N HIS A 156 17.26 10.60 1.91
CA HIS A 156 16.21 10.34 2.89
C HIS A 156 15.28 11.55 2.95
N PRO A 157 13.95 11.33 3.09
CA PRO A 157 12.97 12.42 3.03
C PRO A 157 13.21 13.52 4.07
N ASP A 158 13.12 14.76 3.61
CA ASP A 158 13.26 15.96 4.44
C ASP A 158 12.05 16.88 4.25
N ARG A 159 11.22 17.00 5.29
CA ARG A 159 9.99 17.81 5.29
C ARG A 159 10.22 19.30 5.05
N THR A 160 11.45 19.78 5.26
CA THR A 160 11.79 21.18 5.04
C THR A 160 12.18 21.47 3.60
N LYS A 161 12.41 20.44 2.79
CA LYS A 161 12.89 20.55 1.40
C LYS A 161 11.85 20.09 0.37
N THR A 162 11.20 18.94 0.64
CA THR A 162 10.35 18.29 -0.34
C THR A 162 8.87 18.58 -0.06
N PRO A 163 8.14 19.25 -0.97
CA PRO A 163 6.70 19.42 -0.84
C PRO A 163 5.98 18.07 -0.72
N GLY A 164 5.03 17.94 0.21
CA GLY A 164 4.29 16.71 0.45
C GLY A 164 4.98 15.70 1.36
N VAL A 165 6.22 15.91 1.77
CA VAL A 165 6.87 15.11 2.81
C VAL A 165 6.47 15.65 4.18
N ASP A 166 5.79 14.85 4.97
CA ASP A 166 5.23 15.23 6.26
C ASP A 166 6.24 15.13 7.41
N MET A 167 7.18 14.17 7.33
CA MET A 167 8.18 13.95 8.38
C MET A 167 9.55 13.64 7.79
N THR A 168 10.58 14.29 8.32
CA THR A 168 11.99 13.96 8.07
C THR A 168 12.32 12.63 8.73
N THR A 169 12.84 11.67 7.96
CA THR A 169 13.20 10.32 8.43
C THR A 169 14.55 9.90 7.85
N GLY A 170 15.08 8.75 8.30
CA GLY A 170 16.36 8.21 7.82
C GLY A 170 17.10 7.45 8.91
N SER A 171 17.12 7.94 10.14
CA SER A 171 17.53 7.17 11.31
C SER A 171 16.39 6.21 11.67
N LEU A 172 16.62 4.91 11.47
CA LEU A 172 15.60 3.88 11.66
C LEU A 172 15.01 3.92 13.07
N GLY A 173 13.72 3.65 13.18
CA GLY A 173 12.96 3.70 14.41
C GLY A 173 12.46 5.10 14.82
N GLN A 174 13.14 6.18 14.43
CA GLN A 174 12.76 7.55 14.84
C GLN A 174 11.38 7.97 14.30
N GLY A 175 11.04 7.53 13.08
CA GLY A 175 9.75 7.80 12.47
C GLY A 175 8.58 7.25 13.25
N THR A 176 8.75 6.13 13.96
CA THR A 176 7.69 5.50 14.74
C THR A 176 7.23 6.39 15.90
N SER A 177 8.18 6.95 16.65
CA SER A 177 7.89 7.90 17.74
C SER A 177 7.29 9.19 17.22
N SER A 178 7.79 9.68 16.07
CA SER A 178 7.24 10.88 15.41
C SER A 178 5.79 10.67 15.00
N ALA A 179 5.45 9.53 14.40
CA ALA A 179 4.09 9.18 14.00
C ALA A 179 3.15 9.08 15.23
N ALA A 180 3.61 8.46 16.31
CA ALA A 180 2.88 8.40 17.56
C ALA A 180 2.56 9.80 18.11
N GLY A 181 3.54 10.71 18.06
CA GLY A 181 3.36 12.11 18.45
C GLY A 181 2.38 12.86 17.55
N ILE A 182 2.48 12.70 16.23
CA ILE A 182 1.57 13.32 15.26
C ILE A 182 0.13 12.83 15.50
N ALA A 183 -0.10 11.52 15.59
CA ALA A 183 -1.42 10.95 15.81
C ALA A 183 -2.03 11.41 17.16
N THR A 184 -1.21 11.55 18.20
CA THR A 184 -1.63 12.10 19.49
C THR A 184 -2.05 13.57 19.32
N GLY A 185 -1.24 14.37 18.62
CA GLY A 185 -1.55 15.78 18.36
C GLY A 185 -2.84 15.97 17.54
N GLN A 186 -3.06 15.15 16.51
CA GLN A 186 -4.31 15.12 15.73
C GLN A 186 -5.51 14.82 16.64
N ARG A 187 -5.41 13.80 17.49
CA ARG A 187 -6.46 13.46 18.45
C ARG A 187 -6.76 14.59 19.44
N MET A 188 -5.73 15.24 20.00
CA MET A 188 -5.88 16.37 20.92
C MET A 188 -6.57 17.56 20.25
N LYS A 189 -6.35 17.78 18.97
CA LYS A 189 -7.03 18.80 18.16
C LYS A 189 -8.47 18.40 17.76
N GLY A 190 -8.91 17.18 18.06
CA GLY A 190 -10.21 16.68 17.62
C GLY A 190 -10.29 16.38 16.11
N SER A 191 -9.17 16.32 15.41
CA SER A 191 -9.10 15.98 13.98
C SER A 191 -9.63 14.56 13.73
N LYS A 192 -10.24 14.35 12.57
CA LYS A 192 -10.69 13.03 12.08
C LYS A 192 -9.69 12.39 11.12
N ARG A 193 -8.51 12.97 10.97
CA ARG A 193 -7.47 12.53 10.06
C ARG A 193 -6.62 11.43 10.65
N TYR A 194 -5.98 10.69 9.76
CA TYR A 194 -5.13 9.56 10.11
C TYR A 194 -3.65 9.92 9.93
N THR A 195 -2.81 9.23 10.68
CA THR A 195 -1.36 9.17 10.47
C THR A 195 -1.03 7.76 9.97
N TYR A 196 -0.47 7.65 8.77
CA TYR A 196 -0.02 6.40 8.18
C TYR A 196 1.48 6.25 8.43
N LEU A 197 1.84 5.26 9.22
CA LEU A 197 3.22 4.96 9.58
C LEU A 197 3.71 3.73 8.84
N MET A 198 4.69 3.88 7.95
CA MET A 198 5.31 2.77 7.23
C MET A 198 6.66 2.41 7.84
N VAL A 199 6.83 1.16 8.24
CA VAL A 199 8.01 0.62 8.93
C VAL A 199 8.53 -0.59 8.15
N GLY A 200 9.86 -0.76 8.07
CA GLY A 200 10.47 -1.96 7.50
C GLY A 200 10.63 -3.07 8.53
N ASP A 201 10.64 -4.34 8.06
CA ASP A 201 10.88 -5.52 8.90
C ASP A 201 12.27 -5.50 9.58
N GLY A 202 13.31 -5.10 8.86
CA GLY A 202 14.65 -4.90 9.43
C GLY A 202 14.72 -3.71 10.39
N GLU A 203 13.88 -2.68 10.20
CA GLU A 203 13.77 -1.54 11.11
C GLU A 203 13.20 -1.95 12.47
N LEU A 204 12.43 -3.03 12.55
CA LEU A 204 11.92 -3.56 13.81
C LEU A 204 13.02 -4.08 14.76
N ASN A 205 14.28 -4.14 14.32
CA ASN A 205 15.42 -4.41 15.19
C ASN A 205 15.77 -3.21 16.09
N GLU A 206 15.26 -2.01 15.78
CA GLU A 206 15.39 -0.84 16.63
C GLU A 206 14.42 -0.91 17.82
N GLY A 207 14.97 -0.82 19.05
CA GLY A 207 14.15 -0.85 20.29
C GLY A 207 13.08 0.22 20.32
N GLN A 208 13.38 1.40 19.75
CA GLN A 208 12.47 2.54 19.68
C GLN A 208 11.15 2.23 18.94
N CYS A 209 11.16 1.33 17.96
CA CYS A 209 9.92 0.88 17.30
C CYS A 209 8.96 0.29 18.33
N TRP A 210 9.45 -0.61 19.20
CA TRP A 210 8.64 -1.31 20.20
C TRP A 210 8.17 -0.38 21.31
N GLU A 211 9.00 0.59 21.73
CA GLU A 211 8.61 1.64 22.66
C GLU A 211 7.46 2.49 22.10
N ALA A 212 7.55 2.90 20.83
CA ALA A 212 6.49 3.63 20.17
C ALA A 212 5.22 2.79 20.01
N PHE A 213 5.33 1.53 19.65
CA PHE A 213 4.17 0.62 19.53
C PHE A 213 3.49 0.42 20.89
N GLN A 214 4.25 0.26 21.97
CA GLN A 214 3.69 0.21 23.32
C GLN A 214 2.88 1.46 23.65
N TYR A 215 3.37 2.65 23.27
CA TYR A 215 2.69 3.91 23.50
C TYR A 215 1.41 4.01 22.64
N ILE A 216 1.49 3.68 21.34
CA ILE A 216 0.35 3.69 20.39
C ILE A 216 -0.76 2.75 20.90
N ALA A 217 -0.41 1.54 21.31
CA ALA A 217 -1.37 0.55 21.83
C ALA A 217 -1.98 0.98 23.17
N ALA A 218 -1.16 1.42 24.15
CA ALA A 218 -1.63 1.84 25.47
C ALA A 218 -2.60 3.03 25.37
N ASN A 219 -2.38 3.93 24.44
CA ASN A 219 -3.25 5.08 24.20
C ASN A 219 -4.37 4.78 23.18
N ARG A 220 -4.47 3.56 22.65
CA ARG A 220 -5.47 3.15 21.64
C ARG A 220 -5.54 4.15 20.48
N LEU A 221 -4.36 4.51 19.92
CA LEU A 221 -4.28 5.48 18.83
C LEU A 221 -4.73 4.84 17.51
N ASN A 222 -6.03 4.58 17.38
CA ASN A 222 -6.63 4.02 16.15
C ASN A 222 -6.55 4.95 14.92
N ASN A 223 -6.18 6.20 15.14
CA ASN A 223 -5.86 7.15 14.07
C ASN A 223 -4.38 7.08 13.62
N CYS A 224 -3.57 6.19 14.21
CA CYS A 224 -2.24 5.84 13.74
C CYS A 224 -2.29 4.45 13.10
N ILE A 225 -2.40 4.38 11.77
CA ILE A 225 -2.40 3.11 11.03
C ILE A 225 -0.95 2.71 10.79
N VAL A 226 -0.49 1.68 11.51
CA VAL A 226 0.85 1.13 11.35
C VAL A 226 0.84 0.13 10.19
N ILE A 227 1.73 0.32 9.23
CA ILE A 227 1.93 -0.55 8.06
C ILE A 227 3.36 -1.08 8.12
N ILE A 228 3.53 -2.38 8.26
CA ILE A 228 4.84 -3.03 8.33
C ILE A 228 5.13 -3.71 6.99
N ASP A 229 6.15 -3.24 6.29
CA ASP A 229 6.66 -3.88 5.08
C ASP A 229 7.55 -5.07 5.46
N ASP A 230 6.94 -6.24 5.57
CA ASP A 230 7.62 -7.50 5.85
C ASP A 230 8.10 -8.13 4.54
N ASN A 231 9.19 -7.57 3.98
CA ASN A 231 9.79 -8.01 2.72
C ASN A 231 10.89 -9.07 2.91
N LYS A 232 11.08 -9.56 4.12
CA LYS A 232 11.99 -10.65 4.55
C LYS A 232 13.48 -10.34 4.41
N ARG A 233 13.86 -9.10 4.06
CA ARG A 233 15.26 -8.76 3.81
C ARG A 233 15.61 -7.39 4.41
N GLN A 234 16.77 -7.32 5.03
CA GLN A 234 17.41 -6.07 5.47
C GLN A 234 18.71 -5.83 4.68
N LEU A 235 19.56 -4.89 5.14
CA LEU A 235 20.79 -4.52 4.45
C LEU A 235 21.72 -5.71 4.21
N ASP A 236 21.95 -6.52 5.25
CA ASP A 236 22.96 -7.58 5.28
C ASP A 236 22.44 -8.96 4.86
N GLY A 237 21.19 -9.06 4.40
CA GLY A 237 20.61 -10.32 3.95
C GLY A 237 19.17 -10.55 4.43
N TYR A 238 18.79 -11.81 4.51
CA TYR A 238 17.47 -12.18 5.01
C TYR A 238 17.33 -11.88 6.50
N THR A 239 16.20 -11.29 6.90
CA THR A 239 15.95 -10.94 8.31
C THR A 239 16.05 -12.14 9.24
N LYS A 240 15.61 -13.32 8.77
CA LYS A 240 15.72 -14.57 9.55
C LYS A 240 17.15 -15.00 9.85
N ASP A 241 18.12 -14.62 9.01
CA ASP A 241 19.52 -15.04 9.12
C ASP A 241 20.39 -13.99 9.84
N VAL A 242 20.00 -12.70 9.77
CA VAL A 242 20.72 -11.60 10.43
C VAL A 242 20.27 -11.45 11.89
N LEU A 243 18.97 -11.16 12.09
CA LEU A 243 18.33 -11.15 13.40
C LEU A 243 16.85 -11.50 13.20
N ASN A 244 16.53 -12.78 13.49
CA ASN A 244 15.21 -13.33 13.20
C ASN A 244 14.10 -12.55 13.92
N PRO A 245 13.18 -11.90 13.19
CA PRO A 245 12.08 -11.16 13.81
C PRO A 245 11.00 -12.08 14.37
N PHE A 246 11.05 -13.40 14.13
CA PHE A 246 9.95 -14.33 14.39
C PHE A 246 8.63 -13.85 13.76
N SER A 247 7.48 -14.23 14.32
CA SER A 247 6.17 -13.79 13.82
C SER A 247 5.92 -12.33 14.17
N ILE A 248 6.05 -11.44 13.18
CA ILE A 248 5.73 -10.02 13.35
C ILE A 248 4.24 -9.82 13.69
N PRO A 249 3.27 -10.47 13.00
CA PRO A 249 1.87 -10.33 13.34
C PRO A 249 1.54 -10.72 14.78
N ASP A 250 2.15 -11.80 15.29
CA ASP A 250 1.87 -12.26 16.67
C ASP A 250 2.47 -11.31 17.70
N LYS A 251 3.64 -10.73 17.44
CA LYS A 251 4.21 -9.67 18.28
C LYS A 251 3.27 -8.45 18.34
N MET A 252 2.78 -7.97 17.18
CA MET A 252 1.88 -6.81 17.15
C MET A 252 0.57 -7.09 17.89
N LYS A 253 0.01 -8.30 17.77
CA LYS A 253 -1.15 -8.73 18.57
C LYS A 253 -0.84 -8.74 20.06
N ALA A 254 0.34 -9.25 20.45
CA ALA A 254 0.78 -9.27 21.87
C ALA A 254 0.98 -7.86 22.43
N PHE A 255 1.34 -6.88 21.60
CA PHE A 255 1.40 -5.46 21.96
C PHE A 255 0.00 -4.81 22.04
N GLY A 256 -1.07 -5.51 21.67
CA GLY A 256 -2.43 -5.01 21.78
C GLY A 256 -2.98 -4.37 20.50
N PHE A 257 -2.39 -4.64 19.34
CA PHE A 257 -2.90 -4.16 18.07
C PHE A 257 -3.94 -5.11 17.47
N HIS A 258 -4.99 -4.53 16.88
CA HIS A 258 -5.74 -5.22 15.84
C HIS A 258 -4.82 -5.38 14.63
N THR A 259 -4.47 -6.63 14.30
CA THR A 259 -3.43 -6.91 13.30
C THR A 259 -3.98 -7.77 12.18
N GLU A 260 -3.78 -7.31 10.96
CA GLU A 260 -4.11 -8.02 9.73
C GLU A 260 -2.87 -8.25 8.88
N VAL A 261 -2.83 -9.34 8.10
CA VAL A 261 -1.76 -9.66 7.15
C VAL A 261 -2.37 -9.69 5.75
N VAL A 262 -1.77 -8.95 4.82
CA VAL A 262 -2.18 -8.93 3.41
C VAL A 262 -0.97 -9.07 2.50
N LYS A 263 -1.18 -9.51 1.25
CA LYS A 263 -0.11 -9.50 0.24
C LYS A 263 0.26 -8.07 -0.14
N GLY A 264 1.55 -7.73 -0.05
CA GLY A 264 2.05 -6.37 -0.27
C GLY A 264 1.98 -5.88 -1.71
N GLN A 265 1.72 -6.77 -2.67
CA GLN A 265 1.54 -6.45 -4.09
C GLN A 265 0.07 -6.55 -4.55
N ASP A 266 -0.86 -6.78 -3.63
CA ASP A 266 -2.29 -6.88 -3.91
C ASP A 266 -3.00 -5.58 -3.53
N ILE A 267 -3.26 -4.74 -4.55
CA ILE A 267 -3.87 -3.41 -4.41
C ILE A 267 -5.26 -3.50 -3.73
N GLU A 268 -6.09 -4.48 -4.14
CA GLU A 268 -7.44 -4.65 -3.58
C GLU A 268 -7.37 -5.07 -2.10
N ALA A 269 -6.46 -6.00 -1.77
CA ALA A 269 -6.28 -6.45 -0.41
C ALA A 269 -5.76 -5.33 0.52
N ILE A 270 -4.82 -4.49 0.02
CA ILE A 270 -4.28 -3.34 0.76
C ILE A 270 -5.37 -2.29 1.01
N ASP A 271 -6.11 -1.93 -0.03
CA ASP A 271 -7.21 -0.95 0.04
C ASP A 271 -8.27 -1.38 1.05
N ALA A 272 -8.75 -2.61 0.92
CA ALA A 272 -9.74 -3.18 1.84
C ALA A 272 -9.21 -3.31 3.29
N ALA A 273 -7.91 -3.61 3.49
CA ALA A 273 -7.31 -3.66 4.82
C ALA A 273 -7.26 -2.27 5.48
N ILE A 274 -6.97 -1.22 4.71
CA ILE A 274 -7.01 0.16 5.21
C ILE A 274 -8.42 0.56 5.63
N ASP A 275 -9.44 0.19 4.84
CA ASP A 275 -10.83 0.47 5.20
C ASP A 275 -11.25 -0.27 6.48
N ARG A 276 -10.86 -1.54 6.64
CA ARG A 276 -11.09 -2.28 7.89
C ARG A 276 -10.34 -1.67 9.06
N ALA A 277 -9.10 -1.22 8.86
CA ALA A 277 -8.32 -0.52 9.89
C ALA A 277 -9.01 0.78 10.34
N LYS A 278 -9.54 1.58 9.42
CA LYS A 278 -10.33 2.79 9.72
C LYS A 278 -11.64 2.49 10.47
N ALA A 279 -12.19 1.29 10.31
CA ALA A 279 -13.41 0.86 11.01
C ALA A 279 -13.17 0.53 12.49
N VAL A 280 -11.94 0.19 12.91
CA VAL A 280 -11.56 -0.08 14.31
C VAL A 280 -11.60 1.23 15.10
N LYS A 281 -12.31 1.25 16.26
CA LYS A 281 -12.51 2.48 17.04
C LYS A 281 -11.86 2.49 18.42
N ASP A 282 -11.56 1.35 18.98
CA ASP A 282 -11.17 1.18 20.38
C ASP A 282 -9.80 0.52 20.58
N GLN A 283 -9.07 0.27 19.50
CA GLN A 283 -7.79 -0.45 19.51
C GLN A 283 -6.82 0.18 18.50
N ALA A 284 -5.52 0.12 18.77
CA ALA A 284 -4.47 0.41 17.79
C ALA A 284 -4.52 -0.59 16.63
N VAL A 285 -4.14 -0.18 15.44
CA VAL A 285 -4.26 -1.00 14.22
C VAL A 285 -2.92 -1.18 13.52
N CYS A 286 -2.68 -2.39 13.01
CA CYS A 286 -1.48 -2.75 12.25
C CYS A 286 -1.84 -3.59 11.03
N ILE A 287 -1.31 -3.21 9.87
CA ILE A 287 -1.35 -4.00 8.65
C ILE A 287 0.08 -4.49 8.38
N VAL A 288 0.27 -5.80 8.30
CA VAL A 288 1.53 -6.41 7.92
C VAL A 288 1.45 -6.79 6.45
N LEU A 289 2.30 -6.20 5.63
CA LEU A 289 2.42 -6.51 4.22
C LEU A 289 3.36 -7.69 4.04
N ASP A 290 2.86 -8.86 3.66
CA ASP A 290 3.69 -9.96 3.18
C ASP A 290 4.16 -9.62 1.77
N SER A 291 5.28 -8.93 1.68
CA SER A 291 5.78 -8.28 0.46
C SER A 291 7.08 -8.92 -0.06
N ILE A 292 7.46 -8.52 -1.27
CA ILE A 292 8.68 -8.95 -1.95
C ILE A 292 9.60 -7.73 -2.08
N LYS A 293 10.83 -7.83 -1.57
CA LYS A 293 11.82 -6.77 -1.74
C LYS A 293 12.26 -6.66 -3.19
N GLY A 294 12.09 -5.49 -3.81
CA GLY A 294 12.36 -5.31 -5.24
C GLY A 294 11.20 -5.67 -6.16
N ALA A 295 9.97 -5.78 -5.61
CA ALA A 295 8.77 -6.25 -6.30
C ALA A 295 8.49 -5.58 -7.66
N GLY A 296 7.97 -6.37 -8.60
CA GLY A 296 7.52 -5.93 -9.91
C GLY A 296 8.57 -5.95 -11.01
N VAL A 297 9.82 -6.29 -10.68
CA VAL A 297 10.89 -6.57 -11.67
C VAL A 297 11.65 -7.80 -11.21
N LYS A 298 11.43 -8.92 -11.89
CA LYS A 298 11.96 -10.24 -11.48
C LYS A 298 13.46 -10.24 -11.23
N TYR A 299 14.23 -9.56 -12.07
CA TYR A 299 15.68 -9.43 -11.90
C TYR A 299 16.05 -8.83 -10.53
N PHE A 300 15.36 -7.75 -10.12
CA PHE A 300 15.62 -7.10 -8.83
C PHE A 300 15.04 -7.88 -7.65
N GLU A 301 13.95 -8.62 -7.83
CA GLU A 301 13.42 -9.53 -6.81
C GLU A 301 14.41 -10.65 -6.45
N ASP A 302 15.08 -11.22 -7.47
CA ASP A 302 16.03 -12.31 -7.32
C ASP A 302 17.41 -11.85 -6.82
N MET A 303 17.73 -10.58 -7.01
CA MET A 303 19.00 -10.00 -6.58
C MET A 303 19.10 -10.03 -5.05
N VAL A 304 20.07 -10.78 -4.49
CA VAL A 304 20.26 -10.91 -3.04
C VAL A 304 20.54 -9.57 -2.37
N SER A 305 21.41 -8.74 -2.98
CA SER A 305 21.83 -7.43 -2.45
C SER A 305 21.05 -6.27 -3.09
N ASN A 306 19.72 -6.34 -3.11
CA ASN A 306 18.87 -5.32 -3.72
C ASN A 306 18.49 -4.16 -2.79
N HIS A 307 19.08 -4.08 -1.58
CA HIS A 307 18.81 -2.98 -0.66
C HIS A 307 19.25 -1.64 -1.27
N SER A 308 20.47 -1.57 -1.79
CA SER A 308 20.97 -0.46 -2.59
C SER A 308 21.63 -1.02 -3.84
N VAL A 309 21.17 -0.59 -5.01
CA VAL A 309 21.65 -1.08 -6.31
C VAL A 309 22.54 -0.03 -6.96
N LYS A 310 23.68 -0.46 -7.53
CA LYS A 310 24.54 0.37 -8.36
C LYS A 310 24.24 0.09 -9.83
N PHE A 311 23.89 1.14 -10.55
CA PHE A 311 23.62 1.08 -12.00
C PHE A 311 24.90 1.43 -12.78
N ASN A 312 25.93 0.58 -12.67
CA ASN A 312 27.26 0.82 -13.20
C ASN A 312 27.77 -0.27 -14.15
N ASN A 313 26.92 -1.20 -14.57
CA ASN A 313 27.21 -2.21 -15.57
C ASN A 313 26.04 -2.40 -16.53
N ASP A 314 26.34 -2.90 -17.73
CA ASP A 314 25.39 -3.03 -18.83
C ASP A 314 24.25 -4.02 -18.54
N GLU A 315 24.48 -5.03 -17.70
CA GLU A 315 23.45 -6.01 -17.33
C GLU A 315 22.35 -5.34 -16.50
N VAL A 316 22.70 -4.67 -15.40
CA VAL A 316 21.74 -4.02 -14.50
C VAL A 316 20.97 -2.91 -15.22
N ILE A 317 21.67 -2.10 -16.04
CA ILE A 317 21.07 -1.05 -16.85
C ILE A 317 20.14 -1.66 -17.93
N GLY A 318 20.56 -2.76 -18.55
CA GLY A 318 19.76 -3.46 -19.56
C GLY A 318 18.48 -4.06 -18.99
N GLU A 319 18.52 -4.64 -17.80
CA GLU A 319 17.34 -5.19 -17.14
C GLU A 319 16.40 -4.08 -16.64
N GLU A 320 16.93 -2.96 -16.16
CA GLU A 320 16.13 -1.78 -15.83
C GLU A 320 15.40 -1.25 -17.08
N LYS A 321 16.12 -1.01 -18.17
CA LYS A 321 15.56 -0.49 -19.42
C LYS A 321 14.46 -1.39 -19.96
N LYS A 322 14.67 -2.70 -19.98
CA LYS A 322 13.68 -3.70 -20.37
C LYS A 322 12.44 -3.66 -19.46
N ALA A 323 12.63 -3.48 -18.16
CA ALA A 323 11.51 -3.36 -17.21
C ALA A 323 10.69 -2.10 -17.48
N VAL A 324 11.32 -0.95 -17.71
CA VAL A 324 10.66 0.31 -18.07
C VAL A 324 9.88 0.16 -19.38
N GLU A 325 10.50 -0.39 -20.44
CA GLU A 325 9.83 -0.63 -21.72
C GLU A 325 8.58 -1.51 -21.58
N ASN A 326 8.67 -2.59 -20.81
CA ASN A 326 7.53 -3.49 -20.54
C ASN A 326 6.39 -2.80 -19.77
N LEU A 327 6.72 -1.99 -18.76
CA LEU A 327 5.74 -1.25 -17.97
C LEU A 327 5.07 -0.16 -18.81
N GLN A 328 5.82 0.55 -19.65
CA GLN A 328 5.29 1.56 -20.58
C GLN A 328 4.33 0.93 -21.58
N ALA A 329 4.73 -0.16 -22.21
CA ALA A 329 3.86 -0.88 -23.17
C ALA A 329 2.58 -1.42 -22.49
N TRP A 330 2.68 -1.84 -21.23
CA TRP A 330 1.50 -2.24 -20.47
C TRP A 330 0.58 -1.06 -20.16
N ILE A 331 1.13 0.11 -19.75
CA ILE A 331 0.35 1.33 -19.49
C ILE A 331 -0.37 1.76 -20.79
N GLU A 332 0.33 1.83 -21.90
CA GLU A 332 -0.26 2.24 -23.21
C GLU A 332 -1.44 1.36 -23.62
N LYS A 333 -1.39 0.06 -23.30
CA LYS A 333 -2.47 -0.87 -23.56
C LYS A 333 -3.68 -0.68 -22.63
N GLU A 334 -3.45 -0.39 -21.36
CA GLU A 334 -4.48 -0.38 -20.33
C GLU A 334 -5.13 1.01 -20.11
N GLU A 335 -4.38 2.11 -20.31
CA GLU A 335 -4.85 3.48 -20.05
C GLU A 335 -6.07 3.91 -20.90
N PRO A 336 -6.21 3.54 -22.18
CA PRO A 336 -7.41 3.87 -22.95
C PRO A 336 -8.70 3.32 -22.36
N SER A 337 -8.64 2.20 -21.65
CA SER A 337 -9.80 1.60 -20.97
C SER A 337 -10.29 2.40 -19.76
N CYS A 338 -9.48 3.33 -19.24
CA CYS A 338 -9.82 4.20 -18.11
C CYS A 338 -10.43 5.55 -18.54
N LEU A 339 -10.36 5.87 -19.85
CA LEU A 339 -10.84 7.13 -20.42
C LEU A 339 -12.18 6.98 -21.13
N SER A 340 -12.65 5.74 -21.33
CA SER A 340 -13.94 5.38 -21.93
C SER A 340 -15.02 5.16 -20.87
#